data_d183a8e3e52ca3250656778c72429799
#
_entry.id   d183a8e3e52ca3250656778c72429799
#
_cell.length_a   1.000
_cell.length_b   1.000
_cell.length_c   1.000
_cell.angle_alpha   90.00
_cell.angle_beta   90.00
_cell.angle_gamma   90.00
#
_symmetry.space_group_name_H-M   'P 1'
#
loop_
_entity.id
_entity.type
_entity.pdbx_description
1 polymer ?
#
loop_
_entity_poly.entity_id
_entity_poly.type
_entity_poly.pdbx_seq_one_letter_code
_entity_poly.pdbx_strand_id
1 'polypeptide(L)'
;MTLPATALPLEAPPAFLGVSRSLTGKLWRDRLDARGAARALAIAQRHQLPEMLARVLAGRDVEIDAVEDFLDPTIRKLMPDPHTVTEMEVAAKRIADAAARNEKVAIFGDYDVDGATSAALLAWHLRHCGLDPLIHIPDRIFEGYGPNVEAVRMLAGKGATLLVTVDCGTTSVEPLAEARRLGMSVVVIDHHQCGDEMPQVDALVNPNRSDDLSGLGHLAAVGLVLVTLVAVNRELRSRGFWTSEMPEPDLLGMLHHVALGTVADVAPLIGLNRAFVAKGLIALRRRDHVGHTALMDVARLNGPPEAWHLGFMLGPRINAGGRIGRADLGVRLLLEGDVSEAARIAAELDRLNNERRVIEQMAEAQAEAEALASLGLEDKASVIVTASEGWHPGVVGLVASRLKEKFSRPAFAVALEPGGIGTGSGRSIGGVDLGKAVRQAVHDGVLLKGGGHAMAAGVTLRKEKLAEFRAYMESALAHDVAQSRHVNEIFVDGALSARGVTPELVATLNRAGPFGSGNPEPVIALPSHQLVYADEVGQAHLRVRFKSGDGAIVNGMAFRSIGQKLGDALAAQRGQTLHVAASLALDRWQGTERVQLRVLDVAVPDQGPAVIR
;
A
#
# COMPACT_ATOMS: atom_id res chain seq x y z
N MET A 1 26.73 -49.39 -12.92
CA MET A 1 27.21 -48.01 -12.93
C MET A 1 26.32 -47.24 -13.90
N THR A 2 25.25 -46.68 -13.43
CA THR A 2 24.31 -45.81 -14.19
C THR A 2 24.75 -44.36 -13.96
N LEU A 3 25.14 -43.69 -15.02
CA LEU A 3 25.48 -42.28 -15.02
C LEU A 3 24.23 -41.46 -14.61
N PRO A 4 24.36 -40.44 -13.77
CA PRO A 4 23.23 -39.54 -13.45
C PRO A 4 22.88 -38.74 -14.73
N ALA A 5 21.58 -38.73 -15.06
CA ALA A 5 21.07 -37.88 -16.11
C ALA A 5 21.36 -36.42 -15.71
N THR A 6 22.23 -35.76 -16.44
CA THR A 6 22.43 -34.31 -16.39
C THR A 6 21.11 -33.67 -16.79
N ALA A 7 20.41 -33.07 -15.81
CA ALA A 7 19.28 -32.20 -16.09
C ALA A 7 19.79 -31.07 -16.97
N LEU A 8 19.29 -31.03 -18.21
CA LEU A 8 19.48 -29.87 -19.10
C LEU A 8 19.02 -28.62 -18.37
N PRO A 9 19.76 -27.52 -18.42
CA PRO A 9 19.28 -26.25 -17.86
C PRO A 9 17.95 -25.92 -18.53
N LEU A 10 16.91 -25.72 -17.74
CA LEU A 10 15.62 -25.22 -18.22
C LEU A 10 15.89 -23.89 -18.94
N GLU A 11 15.77 -23.89 -20.25
CA GLU A 11 15.85 -22.65 -21.03
C GLU A 11 14.84 -21.67 -20.46
N ALA A 12 15.28 -20.43 -20.19
CA ALA A 12 14.40 -19.38 -19.72
C ALA A 12 13.24 -19.23 -20.71
N PRO A 13 11.98 -19.10 -20.24
CA PRO A 13 10.83 -19.00 -21.12
C PRO A 13 11.03 -17.85 -22.12
N PRO A 14 10.62 -18.01 -23.40
CA PRO A 14 10.81 -17.00 -24.42
C PRO A 14 10.15 -15.67 -24.03
N ALA A 15 10.76 -14.57 -24.46
CA ALA A 15 10.23 -13.24 -24.21
C ALA A 15 8.84 -13.08 -24.88
N PHE A 16 7.89 -12.47 -24.17
CA PHE A 16 6.55 -12.22 -24.68
C PHE A 16 6.63 -11.29 -25.92
N LEU A 17 6.01 -11.67 -27.02
CA LEU A 17 6.13 -11.02 -28.33
C LEU A 17 7.58 -10.83 -28.83
N GLY A 18 8.55 -11.61 -28.35
CA GLY A 18 9.97 -11.47 -28.68
C GLY A 18 10.67 -10.29 -27.98
N VAL A 19 10.00 -9.56 -27.09
CA VAL A 19 10.56 -8.37 -26.44
C VAL A 19 11.51 -8.76 -25.31
N SER A 20 12.76 -9.05 -25.67
CA SER A 20 13.84 -9.30 -24.72
C SER A 20 14.35 -7.99 -24.06
N ARG A 21 14.21 -6.86 -24.76
CA ARG A 21 14.55 -5.53 -24.26
C ARG A 21 13.67 -4.46 -24.91
N SER A 22 12.79 -3.87 -24.14
CA SER A 22 11.91 -2.79 -24.59
C SER A 22 12.65 -1.45 -24.75
N LEU A 23 11.97 -0.40 -25.23
CA LEU A 23 12.55 0.94 -25.34
C LEU A 23 12.85 1.58 -23.96
N THR A 24 12.22 1.11 -22.90
CA THR A 24 12.58 1.51 -21.52
C THR A 24 13.59 0.57 -20.86
N GLY A 25 14.02 -0.49 -21.57
CA GLY A 25 15.01 -1.45 -21.10
C GLY A 25 14.45 -2.65 -20.34
N LYS A 26 13.13 -2.93 -20.44
CA LYS A 26 12.46 -4.04 -19.75
C LYS A 26 12.37 -5.29 -20.62
N LEU A 27 12.42 -6.46 -19.98
CA LEU A 27 12.06 -7.73 -20.57
C LEU A 27 10.55 -7.97 -20.39
N TRP A 28 9.85 -8.33 -21.44
CA TRP A 28 8.44 -8.72 -21.34
C TRP A 28 8.34 -10.23 -21.17
N ARG A 29 7.61 -10.66 -20.14
CA ARG A 29 7.34 -12.07 -19.86
C ARG A 29 5.85 -12.38 -19.88
N ASP A 30 5.48 -13.56 -20.37
CA ASP A 30 4.13 -14.07 -20.08
C ASP A 30 4.02 -14.28 -18.56
N ARG A 31 2.93 -13.82 -17.98
CA ARG A 31 2.68 -14.05 -16.55
C ARG A 31 2.48 -15.53 -16.25
N LEU A 32 1.98 -16.29 -17.23
CA LEU A 32 1.73 -17.71 -17.11
C LEU A 32 2.89 -18.52 -17.69
N ASP A 33 3.33 -19.49 -16.92
CA ASP A 33 4.09 -20.62 -17.43
C ASP A 33 3.15 -21.65 -18.10
N ALA A 34 3.69 -22.76 -18.57
CA ALA A 34 2.89 -23.81 -19.21
C ALA A 34 1.80 -24.39 -18.30
N ARG A 35 2.07 -24.51 -16.98
CA ARG A 35 1.10 -24.99 -15.99
C ARG A 35 0.01 -23.96 -15.74
N GLY A 36 0.38 -22.70 -15.61
CA GLY A 36 -0.56 -21.58 -15.48
C GLY A 36 -1.46 -21.44 -16.71
N ALA A 37 -0.92 -21.62 -17.94
CA ALA A 37 -1.71 -21.60 -19.17
C ALA A 37 -2.73 -22.75 -19.22
N ALA A 38 -2.33 -23.97 -18.82
CA ALA A 38 -3.26 -25.10 -18.71
C ALA A 38 -4.36 -24.84 -17.67
N ARG A 39 -4.00 -24.25 -16.51
CA ARG A 39 -4.97 -23.83 -15.47
C ARG A 39 -5.95 -22.80 -16.03
N ALA A 40 -5.47 -21.78 -16.75
CA ALA A 40 -6.34 -20.78 -17.36
C ALA A 40 -7.36 -21.39 -18.32
N LEU A 41 -6.94 -22.34 -19.15
CA LEU A 41 -7.85 -23.06 -20.05
C LEU A 41 -8.91 -23.86 -19.28
N ALA A 42 -8.50 -24.58 -18.22
CA ALA A 42 -9.41 -25.34 -17.38
C ALA A 42 -10.43 -24.43 -16.66
N ILE A 43 -9.98 -23.27 -16.14
CA ILE A 43 -10.86 -22.24 -15.56
C ILE A 43 -11.88 -21.74 -16.58
N ALA A 44 -11.42 -21.37 -17.79
CA ALA A 44 -12.30 -20.87 -18.85
C ALA A 44 -13.41 -21.88 -19.21
N GLN A 45 -13.04 -23.16 -19.37
CA GLN A 45 -13.98 -24.23 -19.73
C GLN A 45 -14.96 -24.56 -18.60
N ARG A 46 -14.46 -24.74 -17.37
CA ARG A 46 -15.30 -25.18 -16.25
C ARG A 46 -16.29 -24.10 -15.82
N HIS A 47 -15.87 -22.84 -15.77
CA HIS A 47 -16.68 -21.72 -15.30
C HIS A 47 -17.29 -20.88 -16.42
N GLN A 48 -17.11 -21.29 -17.68
CA GLN A 48 -17.61 -20.58 -18.88
C GLN A 48 -17.20 -19.09 -18.90
N LEU A 49 -15.95 -18.83 -18.50
CA LEU A 49 -15.40 -17.47 -18.43
C LEU A 49 -14.64 -17.11 -19.71
N PRO A 50 -14.64 -15.82 -20.09
CA PRO A 50 -13.77 -15.34 -21.15
C PRO A 50 -12.30 -15.68 -20.88
N GLU A 51 -11.59 -16.12 -21.92
CA GLU A 51 -10.18 -16.57 -21.81
C GLU A 51 -9.29 -15.56 -21.10
N MET A 52 -9.41 -14.26 -21.42
CA MET A 52 -8.60 -13.22 -20.81
C MET A 52 -8.81 -13.13 -19.29
N LEU A 53 -10.05 -13.24 -18.82
CA LEU A 53 -10.33 -13.28 -17.37
C LEU A 53 -9.74 -14.54 -16.72
N ALA A 54 -9.88 -15.69 -17.37
CA ALA A 54 -9.31 -16.94 -16.87
C ALA A 54 -7.78 -16.89 -16.79
N ARG A 55 -7.09 -16.25 -17.75
CA ARG A 55 -5.64 -16.00 -17.71
C ARG A 55 -5.26 -15.11 -16.52
N VAL A 56 -6.03 -14.03 -16.29
CA VAL A 56 -5.81 -13.14 -15.14
C VAL A 56 -5.97 -13.92 -13.83
N LEU A 57 -7.01 -14.73 -13.68
CA LEU A 57 -7.23 -15.55 -12.47
C LEU A 57 -6.09 -16.55 -12.25
N ALA A 58 -5.70 -17.28 -13.29
CA ALA A 58 -4.57 -18.22 -13.22
C ALA A 58 -3.25 -17.53 -12.86
N GLY A 59 -3.03 -16.31 -13.38
CA GLY A 59 -1.86 -15.48 -13.07
C GLY A 59 -1.88 -14.83 -11.67
N ARG A 60 -2.96 -15.04 -10.92
CA ARG A 60 -3.11 -14.69 -9.49
C ARG A 60 -3.17 -15.94 -8.62
N ASP A 61 -2.71 -17.08 -9.16
CA ASP A 61 -2.69 -18.39 -8.52
C ASP A 61 -4.07 -18.84 -7.98
N VAL A 62 -5.15 -18.39 -8.62
CA VAL A 62 -6.51 -18.83 -8.27
C VAL A 62 -6.69 -20.28 -8.72
N GLU A 63 -6.96 -21.16 -7.79
CA GLU A 63 -7.27 -22.57 -8.08
C GLU A 63 -8.65 -22.70 -8.73
N ILE A 64 -8.84 -23.75 -9.54
CA ILE A 64 -10.05 -23.94 -10.35
C ILE A 64 -11.31 -23.93 -9.48
N ASP A 65 -11.28 -24.59 -8.33
CA ASP A 65 -12.44 -24.68 -7.42
C ASP A 65 -12.67 -23.39 -6.61
N ALA A 66 -11.69 -22.49 -6.55
CA ALA A 66 -11.77 -21.22 -5.81
C ALA A 66 -12.26 -20.04 -6.66
N VAL A 67 -12.50 -20.24 -7.95
CA VAL A 67 -12.85 -19.15 -8.90
C VAL A 67 -14.08 -18.36 -8.47
N GLU A 68 -15.16 -19.04 -8.07
CA GLU A 68 -16.41 -18.38 -7.67
C GLU A 68 -16.22 -17.53 -6.42
N ASP A 69 -15.53 -18.07 -5.42
CA ASP A 69 -15.23 -17.37 -4.17
C ASP A 69 -14.24 -16.22 -4.39
N PHE A 70 -13.35 -16.34 -5.37
CA PHE A 70 -12.48 -15.23 -5.75
C PHE A 70 -13.26 -14.11 -6.46
N LEU A 71 -14.17 -14.43 -7.39
CA LEU A 71 -14.94 -13.45 -8.14
C LEU A 71 -16.01 -12.74 -7.29
N ASP A 72 -16.58 -13.41 -6.28
CA ASP A 72 -17.49 -12.82 -5.29
C ASP A 72 -17.04 -13.18 -3.85
N PRO A 73 -16.00 -12.52 -3.34
CA PRO A 73 -15.47 -12.84 -2.02
C PRO A 73 -16.48 -12.47 -0.93
N THR A 74 -16.79 -13.43 -0.06
CA THR A 74 -17.68 -13.22 1.09
C THR A 74 -16.87 -13.29 2.39
N ILE A 75 -17.08 -12.31 3.27
CA ILE A 75 -16.42 -12.26 4.58
C ILE A 75 -16.76 -13.52 5.39
N ARG A 76 -18.00 -13.99 5.31
CA ARG A 76 -18.45 -15.19 6.03
C ARG A 76 -17.66 -16.46 5.70
N LYS A 77 -17.23 -16.62 4.43
CA LYS A 77 -16.45 -17.79 4.01
C LYS A 77 -14.95 -17.64 4.32
N LEU A 78 -14.44 -16.41 4.25
CA LEU A 78 -13.01 -16.13 4.31
C LEU A 78 -12.52 -15.77 5.71
N MET A 79 -13.41 -15.32 6.61
CA MET A 79 -13.07 -15.03 8.00
C MET A 79 -12.99 -16.34 8.79
N PRO A 80 -11.81 -16.71 9.31
CA PRO A 80 -11.69 -17.85 10.21
C PRO A 80 -12.35 -17.52 11.56
N ASP A 81 -12.39 -18.50 12.45
CA ASP A 81 -12.75 -18.19 13.85
C ASP A 81 -11.74 -17.16 14.39
N PRO A 82 -12.17 -16.00 14.90
CA PRO A 82 -11.28 -15.01 15.47
C PRO A 82 -10.30 -15.55 16.52
N HIS A 83 -10.71 -16.57 17.28
CA HIS A 83 -9.87 -17.19 18.32
C HIS A 83 -8.69 -18.00 17.75
N THR A 84 -8.58 -18.18 16.43
CA THR A 84 -7.37 -18.75 15.82
C THR A 84 -6.16 -17.79 15.89
N VAL A 85 -6.40 -16.49 16.06
CA VAL A 85 -5.33 -15.52 16.31
C VAL A 85 -4.88 -15.63 17.77
N THR A 86 -3.59 -15.70 17.98
CA THR A 86 -2.98 -15.84 19.29
C THR A 86 -3.43 -14.71 20.24
N GLU A 87 -3.83 -15.05 21.46
CA GLU A 87 -4.33 -14.16 22.52
C GLU A 87 -5.62 -13.38 22.18
N MET A 88 -6.29 -13.64 21.08
CA MET A 88 -7.55 -12.99 20.69
C MET A 88 -8.66 -13.19 21.74
N GLU A 89 -8.77 -14.40 22.30
CA GLU A 89 -9.78 -14.67 23.34
C GLU A 89 -9.56 -13.82 24.59
N VAL A 90 -8.31 -13.67 25.01
CA VAL A 90 -7.94 -12.86 26.17
C VAL A 90 -8.23 -11.39 25.92
N ALA A 91 -7.85 -10.88 24.73
CA ALA A 91 -8.14 -9.51 24.30
C ALA A 91 -9.65 -9.22 24.27
N ALA A 92 -10.42 -10.12 23.64
CA ALA A 92 -11.87 -9.97 23.54
C ALA A 92 -12.56 -9.94 24.90
N LYS A 93 -12.18 -10.86 25.80
CA LYS A 93 -12.69 -10.88 27.20
C LYS A 93 -12.34 -9.60 27.94
N ARG A 94 -11.10 -9.12 27.83
CA ARG A 94 -10.66 -7.90 28.52
C ARG A 94 -11.41 -6.65 28.03
N ILE A 95 -11.60 -6.52 26.73
CA ILE A 95 -12.37 -5.40 26.15
C ILE A 95 -13.85 -5.50 26.56
N ALA A 96 -14.43 -6.71 26.50
CA ALA A 96 -15.81 -6.94 26.95
C ALA A 96 -16.00 -6.66 28.45
N ASP A 97 -15.01 -6.95 29.29
CA ASP A 97 -15.00 -6.59 30.70
C ASP A 97 -15.06 -5.07 30.90
N ALA A 98 -14.28 -4.32 30.11
CA ALA A 98 -14.30 -2.87 30.16
C ALA A 98 -15.67 -2.30 29.80
N ALA A 99 -16.32 -2.85 28.75
CA ALA A 99 -17.68 -2.47 28.37
C ALA A 99 -18.70 -2.78 29.49
N ALA A 100 -18.67 -4.00 30.05
CA ALA A 100 -19.59 -4.42 31.09
C ALA A 100 -19.45 -3.66 32.42
N ARG A 101 -18.23 -3.19 32.74
CA ARG A 101 -17.91 -2.46 33.95
C ARG A 101 -17.88 -0.94 33.78
N ASN A 102 -18.18 -0.43 32.60
CA ASN A 102 -18.09 0.99 32.24
C ASN A 102 -16.72 1.60 32.59
N GLU A 103 -15.65 0.90 32.20
CA GLU A 103 -14.27 1.33 32.49
C GLU A 103 -13.85 2.49 31.58
N LYS A 104 -12.90 3.30 32.07
CA LYS A 104 -12.27 4.35 31.25
C LYS A 104 -11.21 3.74 30.34
N VAL A 105 -11.53 3.62 29.06
CA VAL A 105 -10.63 3.05 28.04
C VAL A 105 -9.85 4.15 27.35
N ALA A 106 -8.55 3.95 27.15
CA ALA A 106 -7.72 4.77 26.27
C ALA A 106 -7.38 3.97 25.00
N ILE A 107 -7.52 4.60 23.84
CA ILE A 107 -7.09 4.09 22.55
C ILE A 107 -5.86 4.88 22.11
N PHE A 108 -4.77 4.19 21.86
CA PHE A 108 -3.56 4.76 21.28
C PHE A 108 -3.43 4.23 19.84
N GLY A 109 -3.60 5.08 18.82
CA GLY A 109 -3.46 4.70 17.41
C GLY A 109 -2.19 5.26 16.79
N ASP A 110 -1.75 4.68 15.66
CA ASP A 110 -0.70 5.32 14.86
C ASP A 110 -1.23 6.56 14.12
N TYR A 111 -0.33 7.41 13.64
CA TYR A 111 -0.62 8.71 12.98
C TYR A 111 -0.99 8.59 11.50
N ASP A 112 -0.98 7.41 10.92
CA ASP A 112 -1.34 7.19 9.51
C ASP A 112 -2.81 6.77 9.33
N VAL A 113 -3.16 6.36 8.11
CA VAL A 113 -4.56 6.02 7.78
C VAL A 113 -5.01 4.74 8.46
N ASP A 114 -4.13 3.73 8.57
CA ASP A 114 -4.49 2.47 9.20
C ASP A 114 -4.70 2.65 10.70
N GLY A 115 -3.80 3.39 11.37
CA GLY A 115 -3.98 3.80 12.77
C GLY A 115 -5.23 4.63 12.99
N ALA A 116 -5.51 5.62 12.13
CA ALA A 116 -6.70 6.47 12.24
C ALA A 116 -8.00 5.69 12.04
N THR A 117 -8.08 4.78 11.05
CA THR A 117 -9.26 3.96 10.78
C THR A 117 -9.45 2.89 11.86
N SER A 118 -8.37 2.32 12.37
CA SER A 118 -8.35 1.37 13.49
C SER A 118 -8.88 2.01 14.78
N ALA A 119 -8.36 3.17 15.13
CA ALA A 119 -8.79 3.92 16.30
C ALA A 119 -10.25 4.37 16.18
N ALA A 120 -10.67 4.83 15.00
CA ALA A 120 -12.05 5.23 14.76
C ALA A 120 -13.03 4.05 14.86
N LEU A 121 -12.69 2.91 14.27
CA LEU A 121 -13.52 1.70 14.31
C LEU A 121 -13.69 1.17 15.75
N LEU A 122 -12.60 1.11 16.51
CA LEU A 122 -12.64 0.69 17.91
C LEU A 122 -13.42 1.69 18.77
N ALA A 123 -13.17 2.99 18.61
CA ALA A 123 -13.88 4.02 19.36
C ALA A 123 -15.37 4.04 19.06
N TRP A 124 -15.76 3.88 17.79
CA TRP A 124 -17.16 3.76 17.40
C TRP A 124 -17.86 2.59 18.11
N HIS A 125 -17.21 1.41 18.15
CA HIS A 125 -17.76 0.24 18.83
C HIS A 125 -17.89 0.47 20.34
N LEU A 126 -16.85 1.01 20.98
CA LEU A 126 -16.88 1.29 22.42
C LEU A 126 -17.95 2.33 22.79
N ARG A 127 -18.14 3.37 21.96
CA ARG A 127 -19.24 4.33 22.11
C ARG A 127 -20.60 3.68 21.99
N HIS A 128 -20.76 2.73 21.07
CA HIS A 128 -21.99 1.95 20.95
C HIS A 128 -22.24 1.10 22.22
N CYS A 129 -21.21 0.63 22.89
CA CYS A 129 -21.32 -0.03 24.20
C CYS A 129 -21.55 0.94 25.37
N GLY A 130 -21.71 2.24 25.14
CA GLY A 130 -21.94 3.26 26.17
C GLY A 130 -20.68 3.86 26.79
N LEU A 131 -19.48 3.53 26.30
CA LEU A 131 -18.22 4.09 26.77
C LEU A 131 -17.85 5.38 26.05
N ASP A 132 -17.02 6.22 26.67
CA ASP A 132 -16.39 7.39 26.05
C ASP A 132 -14.86 7.24 26.11
N PRO A 133 -14.25 6.58 25.11
CA PRO A 133 -12.83 6.32 25.12
C PRO A 133 -11.99 7.58 24.92
N LEU A 134 -10.86 7.67 25.63
CA LEU A 134 -9.81 8.64 25.36
C LEU A 134 -9.04 8.19 24.13
N ILE A 135 -8.94 9.05 23.11
CA ILE A 135 -8.18 8.74 21.89
C ILE A 135 -6.92 9.58 21.89
N HIS A 136 -5.77 8.95 21.67
CA HIS A 136 -4.48 9.62 21.47
C HIS A 136 -3.85 9.12 20.18
N ILE A 137 -3.52 10.07 19.31
CA ILE A 137 -2.74 9.85 18.09
C ILE A 137 -1.45 10.66 18.25
N PRO A 138 -0.27 10.03 18.24
CA PRO A 138 0.98 10.72 18.51
C PRO A 138 1.36 11.70 17.41
N ASP A 139 2.03 12.78 17.78
CA ASP A 139 2.68 13.65 16.80
C ASP A 139 3.91 12.96 16.23
N ARG A 140 3.91 12.73 14.92
CA ARG A 140 4.99 12.04 14.21
C ARG A 140 6.37 12.63 14.44
N ILE A 141 6.45 13.96 14.59
CA ILE A 141 7.71 14.71 14.65
C ILE A 141 8.20 14.78 16.10
N PHE A 142 7.31 15.08 17.03
CA PHE A 142 7.66 15.32 18.43
C PHE A 142 7.60 14.04 19.27
N GLU A 143 6.63 13.17 19.05
CA GLU A 143 6.44 11.94 19.83
C GLU A 143 7.04 10.71 19.13
N GLY A 144 7.11 10.72 17.80
CA GLY A 144 7.61 9.58 17.01
C GLY A 144 6.54 8.53 16.73
N TYR A 145 6.99 7.30 16.49
CA TYR A 145 6.12 6.16 16.18
C TYR A 145 5.79 5.37 17.46
N GLY A 146 4.50 5.05 17.61
CA GLY A 146 3.99 4.18 18.65
C GLY A 146 3.92 4.85 20.04
N PRO A 147 3.49 4.08 21.07
CA PRO A 147 3.39 4.55 22.45
C PRO A 147 4.71 5.08 23.01
N ASN A 148 4.62 6.18 23.76
CA ASN A 148 5.71 6.76 24.51
C ASN A 148 5.31 6.93 26.00
N VAL A 149 6.30 7.04 26.88
CA VAL A 149 6.11 7.08 28.34
C VAL A 149 5.27 8.28 28.78
N GLU A 150 5.48 9.46 28.15
CA GLU A 150 4.76 10.68 28.49
C GLU A 150 3.26 10.57 28.15
N ALA A 151 2.94 10.08 26.96
CA ALA A 151 1.55 9.87 26.53
C ALA A 151 0.85 8.83 27.42
N VAL A 152 1.54 7.75 27.78
CA VAL A 152 1.02 6.72 28.70
C VAL A 152 0.71 7.33 30.07
N ARG A 153 1.62 8.13 30.63
CA ARG A 153 1.41 8.83 31.91
C ARG A 153 0.24 9.81 31.84
N MET A 154 0.13 10.53 30.74
CA MET A 154 -0.99 11.46 30.50
C MET A 154 -2.33 10.73 30.47
N LEU A 155 -2.42 9.59 29.78
CA LEU A 155 -3.64 8.78 29.71
C LEU A 155 -4.01 8.18 31.07
N ALA A 156 -3.04 7.65 31.81
CA ALA A 156 -3.25 7.17 33.19
C ALA A 156 -3.74 8.30 34.11
N GLY A 157 -3.13 9.50 34.01
CA GLY A 157 -3.53 10.68 34.74
C GLY A 157 -4.96 11.17 34.46
N LYS A 158 -5.49 10.84 33.26
CA LYS A 158 -6.89 11.07 32.89
C LYS A 158 -7.84 9.97 33.39
N GLY A 159 -7.33 8.97 34.12
CA GLY A 159 -8.10 7.90 34.71
C GLY A 159 -8.33 6.68 33.84
N ALA A 160 -7.56 6.50 32.77
CA ALA A 160 -7.64 5.29 31.96
C ALA A 160 -7.22 4.05 32.78
N THR A 161 -8.04 2.99 32.72
CA THR A 161 -7.77 1.70 33.39
C THR A 161 -7.44 0.59 32.39
N LEU A 162 -7.81 0.79 31.12
CA LEU A 162 -7.45 -0.07 29.99
C LEU A 162 -6.81 0.79 28.90
N LEU A 163 -5.63 0.42 28.45
CA LEU A 163 -4.98 0.96 27.25
C LEU A 163 -5.12 -0.07 26.13
N VAL A 164 -5.71 0.32 25.01
CA VAL A 164 -5.72 -0.48 23.78
C VAL A 164 -4.88 0.24 22.74
N THR A 165 -3.79 -0.37 22.30
CA THR A 165 -3.01 0.17 21.17
C THR A 165 -3.48 -0.47 19.87
N VAL A 166 -3.56 0.31 18.80
CA VAL A 166 -3.96 -0.15 17.47
C VAL A 166 -2.96 0.33 16.43
N ASP A 167 -2.53 -0.57 15.55
CA ASP A 167 -1.54 -0.33 14.51
C ASP A 167 -0.15 0.08 15.05
N CYS A 168 0.10 -0.25 16.29
CA CYS A 168 1.37 -0.02 16.99
C CYS A 168 1.38 -0.79 18.30
N GLY A 169 2.56 -0.87 18.93
CA GLY A 169 2.69 -1.40 20.28
C GLY A 169 3.52 -2.69 20.37
N THR A 170 3.60 -3.50 19.33
CA THR A 170 4.33 -4.78 19.34
C THR A 170 5.80 -4.64 19.80
N THR A 171 6.44 -3.52 19.50
CA THR A 171 7.85 -3.26 19.87
C THR A 171 8.01 -2.23 20.99
N SER A 172 6.91 -1.78 21.63
CA SER A 172 6.89 -0.70 22.61
C SER A 172 7.06 -1.23 24.04
N VAL A 173 8.16 -1.94 24.32
CA VAL A 173 8.40 -2.64 25.61
C VAL A 173 8.34 -1.69 26.81
N GLU A 174 9.15 -0.63 26.83
CA GLU A 174 9.26 0.32 27.95
C GLU A 174 7.96 1.10 28.19
N PRO A 175 7.30 1.74 27.18
CA PRO A 175 6.06 2.47 27.41
C PRO A 175 4.92 1.59 27.94
N LEU A 176 4.80 0.35 27.43
CA LEU A 176 3.74 -0.56 27.88
C LEU A 176 4.02 -1.15 29.28
N ALA A 177 5.28 -1.33 29.65
CA ALA A 177 5.66 -1.65 31.02
C ALA A 177 5.30 -0.51 31.98
N GLU A 178 5.48 0.76 31.56
CA GLU A 178 5.05 1.92 32.35
C GLU A 178 3.53 1.96 32.53
N ALA A 179 2.74 1.63 31.48
CA ALA A 179 1.28 1.53 31.57
C ALA A 179 0.86 0.55 32.67
N ARG A 180 1.47 -0.64 32.69
CA ARG A 180 1.20 -1.65 33.74
C ARG A 180 1.64 -1.19 35.13
N ARG A 181 2.80 -0.52 35.24
CA ARG A 181 3.28 0.06 36.49
C ARG A 181 2.28 1.09 37.05
N LEU A 182 1.58 1.81 36.20
CA LEU A 182 0.54 2.77 36.57
C LEU A 182 -0.83 2.12 36.82
N GLY A 183 -0.93 0.79 36.79
CA GLY A 183 -2.13 0.02 37.08
C GLY A 183 -3.12 -0.11 35.93
N MET A 184 -2.74 0.25 34.71
CA MET A 184 -3.55 -0.01 33.50
C MET A 184 -3.37 -1.45 33.02
N SER A 185 -4.46 -2.08 32.60
CA SER A 185 -4.40 -3.24 31.70
C SER A 185 -4.01 -2.78 30.30
N VAL A 186 -3.34 -3.64 29.54
CA VAL A 186 -2.86 -3.31 28.18
C VAL A 186 -3.26 -4.40 27.20
N VAL A 187 -3.94 -4.01 26.13
CA VAL A 187 -4.24 -4.86 24.95
C VAL A 187 -3.57 -4.22 23.74
N VAL A 188 -2.78 -5.00 23.02
CA VAL A 188 -2.13 -4.59 21.77
C VAL A 188 -2.84 -5.27 20.60
N ILE A 189 -3.26 -4.51 19.58
CA ILE A 189 -3.82 -5.01 18.30
C ILE A 189 -2.95 -4.43 17.20
N ASP A 190 -2.01 -5.22 16.68
CA ASP A 190 -0.96 -4.76 15.78
C ASP A 190 -0.67 -5.81 14.71
N HIS A 191 -0.12 -5.40 13.57
CA HIS A 191 0.25 -6.28 12.47
C HIS A 191 1.72 -6.12 12.05
N HIS A 192 2.47 -5.27 12.70
CA HIS A 192 3.89 -5.07 12.40
C HIS A 192 4.71 -6.30 12.77
N GLN A 193 5.89 -6.43 12.14
CA GLN A 193 6.80 -7.55 12.42
C GLN A 193 7.24 -7.52 13.89
N CYS A 194 7.21 -8.67 14.53
CA CYS A 194 7.68 -8.83 15.89
C CYS A 194 9.21 -8.85 15.94
N GLY A 195 9.78 -8.22 16.95
CA GLY A 195 11.19 -8.37 17.31
C GLY A 195 11.43 -9.61 18.17
N ASP A 196 12.69 -9.78 18.59
CA ASP A 196 13.07 -10.86 19.52
C ASP A 196 12.47 -10.66 20.93
N GLU A 197 12.21 -9.43 21.31
CA GLU A 197 11.60 -9.04 22.58
C GLU A 197 10.20 -8.47 22.36
N MET A 198 9.21 -9.03 23.06
CA MET A 198 7.82 -8.57 23.04
C MET A 198 7.43 -7.96 24.38
N PRO A 199 6.56 -6.92 24.40
CA PRO A 199 6.10 -6.30 25.62
C PRO A 199 5.28 -7.28 26.47
N GLN A 200 5.45 -7.21 27.79
CA GLN A 200 4.65 -7.97 28.75
C GLN A 200 3.33 -7.23 28.98
N VAL A 201 2.26 -7.68 28.32
CA VAL A 201 0.91 -7.07 28.32
C VAL A 201 -0.15 -8.11 28.66
N ASP A 202 -1.41 -7.68 28.83
CA ASP A 202 -2.51 -8.61 29.13
C ASP A 202 -2.87 -9.45 27.89
N ALA A 203 -2.82 -8.85 26.70
CA ALA A 203 -2.94 -9.56 25.43
C ALA A 203 -2.21 -8.80 24.32
N LEU A 204 -1.48 -9.55 23.46
CA LEU A 204 -0.83 -9.06 22.26
C LEU A 204 -1.38 -9.83 21.05
N VAL A 205 -2.36 -9.23 20.39
CA VAL A 205 -3.00 -9.75 19.18
C VAL A 205 -2.20 -9.26 17.97
N ASN A 206 -1.36 -10.13 17.45
CA ASN A 206 -0.56 -9.85 16.26
C ASN A 206 -0.32 -11.13 15.46
N PRO A 207 -0.89 -11.29 14.24
CA PRO A 207 -0.75 -12.50 13.45
C PRO A 207 0.64 -12.67 12.81
N ASN A 208 1.56 -11.71 13.01
CA ASN A 208 2.97 -11.81 12.60
C ASN A 208 3.89 -12.28 13.75
N ARG A 209 3.34 -12.71 14.87
CA ARG A 209 4.07 -13.42 15.93
C ARG A 209 4.52 -14.78 15.42
N SER A 210 5.68 -15.23 15.89
CA SER A 210 6.24 -16.54 15.52
C SER A 210 5.41 -17.74 16.00
N ASP A 211 4.58 -17.54 17.04
CA ASP A 211 3.68 -18.53 17.63
C ASP A 211 2.24 -18.44 17.12
N ASP A 212 1.93 -17.50 16.21
CA ASP A 212 0.61 -17.39 15.59
C ASP A 212 0.50 -18.31 14.37
N LEU A 213 -0.59 -19.07 14.30
CA LEU A 213 -0.89 -20.01 13.22
C LEU A 213 -2.15 -19.67 12.45
N SER A 214 -2.71 -18.48 12.65
CA SER A 214 -3.96 -18.04 12.02
C SER A 214 -3.86 -17.88 10.49
N GLY A 215 -2.65 -17.63 9.98
CA GLY A 215 -2.42 -17.29 8.57
C GLY A 215 -2.90 -15.88 8.18
N LEU A 216 -3.23 -15.04 9.16
CA LEU A 216 -3.78 -13.68 8.95
C LEU A 216 -2.71 -12.59 8.94
N GLY A 217 -1.43 -12.92 8.92
CA GLY A 217 -0.32 -11.94 8.91
C GLY A 217 -0.32 -10.96 7.73
N HIS A 218 -1.22 -11.15 6.76
CA HIS A 218 -1.42 -10.23 5.65
C HIS A 218 -2.44 -9.12 5.94
N LEU A 219 -3.17 -9.17 7.07
CA LEU A 219 -4.17 -8.15 7.41
C LEU A 219 -3.49 -6.82 7.78
N ALA A 220 -4.12 -5.71 7.37
CA ALA A 220 -3.87 -4.41 7.97
C ALA A 220 -4.44 -4.34 9.39
N ALA A 221 -3.96 -3.41 10.22
CA ALA A 221 -4.40 -3.31 11.61
C ALA A 221 -5.91 -3.08 11.73
N VAL A 222 -6.51 -2.27 10.87
CA VAL A 222 -7.98 -2.05 10.88
C VAL A 222 -8.76 -3.33 10.56
N GLY A 223 -8.24 -4.21 9.71
CA GLY A 223 -8.81 -5.52 9.45
C GLY A 223 -8.74 -6.42 10.68
N LEU A 224 -7.62 -6.38 11.39
CA LEU A 224 -7.44 -7.12 12.64
C LEU A 224 -8.32 -6.56 13.78
N VAL A 225 -8.49 -5.24 13.85
CA VAL A 225 -9.45 -4.60 14.76
C VAL A 225 -10.87 -5.08 14.48
N LEU A 226 -11.30 -5.18 13.20
CA LEU A 226 -12.61 -5.73 12.87
C LEU A 226 -12.77 -7.17 13.34
N VAL A 227 -11.76 -8.03 13.12
CA VAL A 227 -11.76 -9.43 13.61
C VAL A 227 -11.84 -9.48 15.14
N THR A 228 -11.11 -8.59 15.83
CA THR A 228 -11.18 -8.44 17.30
C THR A 228 -12.59 -8.05 17.76
N LEU A 229 -13.24 -7.10 17.08
CA LEU A 229 -14.60 -6.68 17.41
C LEU A 229 -15.64 -7.78 17.17
N VAL A 230 -15.43 -8.67 16.19
CA VAL A 230 -16.25 -9.87 16.03
C VAL A 230 -16.12 -10.79 17.25
N ALA A 231 -14.90 -10.97 17.78
CA ALA A 231 -14.68 -11.74 19.00
C ALA A 231 -15.29 -11.06 20.24
N VAL A 232 -15.15 -9.75 20.37
CA VAL A 232 -15.76 -8.95 21.45
C VAL A 232 -17.29 -9.06 21.42
N ASN A 233 -17.92 -8.92 20.25
CA ASN A 233 -19.38 -9.07 20.09
C ASN A 233 -19.85 -10.47 20.47
N ARG A 234 -19.09 -11.51 20.09
CA ARG A 234 -19.37 -12.90 20.50
C ARG A 234 -19.34 -13.04 22.02
N GLU A 235 -18.33 -12.47 22.69
CA GLU A 235 -18.19 -12.50 24.13
C GLU A 235 -19.33 -11.73 24.84
N LEU A 236 -19.62 -10.50 24.38
CA LEU A 236 -20.73 -9.69 24.92
C LEU A 236 -22.09 -10.36 24.73
N ARG A 237 -22.31 -11.02 23.58
CA ARG A 237 -23.53 -11.80 23.30
C ARG A 237 -23.66 -12.98 24.27
N SER A 238 -22.57 -13.70 24.55
CA SER A 238 -22.59 -14.83 25.49
C SER A 238 -22.94 -14.40 26.92
N ARG A 239 -22.64 -13.14 27.27
CA ARG A 239 -22.96 -12.54 28.57
C ARG A 239 -24.35 -11.91 28.63
N GLY A 240 -25.11 -11.90 27.53
CA GLY A 240 -26.43 -11.23 27.47
C GLY A 240 -26.36 -9.71 27.56
N PHE A 241 -25.24 -9.11 27.11
CA PHE A 241 -25.01 -7.67 27.17
C PHE A 241 -25.93 -6.86 26.25
N TRP A 242 -26.25 -7.41 25.08
CA TRP A 242 -27.09 -6.75 24.09
C TRP A 242 -28.57 -6.81 24.48
N THR A 243 -29.27 -5.70 24.34
CA THR A 243 -30.70 -5.55 24.66
C THR A 243 -31.46 -4.95 23.49
N SER A 244 -32.80 -4.84 23.61
CA SER A 244 -33.61 -4.14 22.62
C SER A 244 -33.32 -2.64 22.52
N GLU A 245 -32.84 -2.02 23.62
CA GLU A 245 -32.46 -0.59 23.65
C GLU A 245 -31.01 -0.36 23.17
N MET A 246 -30.16 -1.35 23.36
CA MET A 246 -28.78 -1.36 22.87
C MET A 246 -28.53 -2.65 22.10
N PRO A 247 -28.96 -2.73 20.82
CA PRO A 247 -28.76 -3.91 19.98
C PRO A 247 -27.30 -4.11 19.60
N GLU A 248 -26.93 -5.33 19.25
CA GLU A 248 -25.59 -5.62 18.75
C GLU A 248 -25.29 -4.78 17.49
N PRO A 249 -24.12 -4.10 17.42
CA PRO A 249 -23.79 -3.22 16.30
C PRO A 249 -23.50 -4.01 15.01
N ASP A 250 -23.92 -3.46 13.88
CA ASP A 250 -23.59 -4.00 12.54
C ASP A 250 -22.15 -3.63 12.16
N LEU A 251 -21.22 -4.54 12.43
CA LEU A 251 -19.81 -4.38 12.08
C LEU A 251 -19.61 -4.32 10.55
N LEU A 252 -20.47 -4.97 9.75
CA LEU A 252 -20.35 -4.95 8.29
C LEU A 252 -20.69 -3.57 7.70
N GLY A 253 -21.50 -2.79 8.38
CA GLY A 253 -21.75 -1.38 8.06
C GLY A 253 -20.49 -0.52 8.09
N MET A 254 -19.46 -0.92 8.86
CA MET A 254 -18.21 -0.17 9.05
C MET A 254 -17.06 -0.60 8.12
N LEU A 255 -17.33 -1.45 7.13
CA LEU A 255 -16.30 -1.94 6.19
C LEU A 255 -15.65 -0.84 5.35
N HIS A 256 -16.26 0.32 5.24
CA HIS A 256 -15.66 1.49 4.59
C HIS A 256 -14.38 1.98 5.31
N HIS A 257 -14.31 1.89 6.66
CA HIS A 257 -13.07 2.15 7.41
C HIS A 257 -12.02 1.09 7.09
N VAL A 258 -12.42 -0.18 7.11
CA VAL A 258 -11.51 -1.30 6.86
C VAL A 258 -10.92 -1.24 5.45
N ALA A 259 -11.74 -0.91 4.44
CA ALA A 259 -11.26 -0.77 3.09
C ALA A 259 -10.24 0.39 2.95
N LEU A 260 -10.52 1.54 3.60
CA LEU A 260 -9.64 2.70 3.52
C LEU A 260 -8.28 2.43 4.18
N GLY A 261 -8.24 1.91 5.41
CA GLY A 261 -7.00 1.57 6.10
C GLY A 261 -6.20 0.51 5.34
N THR A 262 -6.84 -0.62 4.98
CA THR A 262 -6.20 -1.72 4.25
C THR A 262 -5.51 -1.26 2.95
N VAL A 263 -6.18 -0.42 2.15
CA VAL A 263 -5.61 0.06 0.89
C VAL A 263 -4.51 1.10 1.13
N ALA A 264 -4.70 1.99 2.10
CA ALA A 264 -3.74 3.05 2.40
C ALA A 264 -2.45 2.52 3.01
N ASP A 265 -2.52 1.44 3.79
CA ASP A 265 -1.37 0.70 4.34
C ASP A 265 -0.65 -0.15 3.27
N VAL A 266 -1.19 -0.20 2.04
CA VAL A 266 -0.65 -1.03 0.95
C VAL A 266 -0.66 -2.53 1.30
N ALA A 267 -1.51 -2.96 2.22
CA ALA A 267 -1.67 -4.36 2.59
C ALA A 267 -2.10 -5.21 1.37
N PRO A 268 -1.63 -6.48 1.25
CA PRO A 268 -1.95 -7.31 0.09
C PRO A 268 -3.45 -7.54 -0.05
N LEU A 269 -4.01 -7.27 -1.23
CA LEU A 269 -5.43 -7.49 -1.56
C LEU A 269 -5.70 -8.95 -1.92
N ILE A 270 -5.40 -9.84 -0.98
CA ILE A 270 -5.62 -11.28 -1.06
C ILE A 270 -6.56 -11.72 0.07
N GLY A 271 -7.16 -12.90 -0.05
CA GLY A 271 -7.97 -13.51 1.00
C GLY A 271 -8.98 -12.54 1.63
N LEU A 272 -8.93 -12.42 2.95
CA LEU A 272 -9.86 -11.60 3.72
C LEU A 272 -9.71 -10.10 3.47
N ASN A 273 -8.48 -9.57 3.27
CA ASN A 273 -8.26 -8.17 2.88
C ASN A 273 -8.99 -7.82 1.58
N ARG A 274 -8.93 -8.71 0.58
CA ARG A 274 -9.63 -8.50 -0.68
C ARG A 274 -11.14 -8.45 -0.49
N ALA A 275 -11.70 -9.32 0.36
CA ALA A 275 -13.11 -9.31 0.71
C ALA A 275 -13.50 -8.01 1.43
N PHE A 276 -12.72 -7.57 2.40
CA PHE A 276 -12.94 -6.31 3.12
C PHE A 276 -12.96 -5.12 2.17
N VAL A 277 -11.99 -5.02 1.28
CA VAL A 277 -11.93 -3.91 0.32
C VAL A 277 -13.08 -3.99 -0.69
N ALA A 278 -13.39 -5.17 -1.23
CA ALA A 278 -14.50 -5.33 -2.17
C ALA A 278 -15.85 -4.90 -1.56
N LYS A 279 -16.16 -5.35 -0.33
CA LYS A 279 -17.40 -5.00 0.36
C LYS A 279 -17.38 -3.57 0.93
N GLY A 280 -16.22 -3.09 1.39
CA GLY A 280 -16.05 -1.70 1.84
C GLY A 280 -16.21 -0.67 0.72
N LEU A 281 -15.76 -0.97 -0.51
CA LEU A 281 -16.04 -0.12 -1.67
C LEU A 281 -17.55 -0.04 -1.98
N ILE A 282 -18.31 -1.11 -1.74
CA ILE A 282 -19.78 -1.08 -1.86
C ILE A 282 -20.39 -0.21 -0.76
N ALA A 283 -19.89 -0.30 0.48
CA ALA A 283 -20.34 0.55 1.57
C ALA A 283 -20.07 2.04 1.27
N LEU A 284 -18.87 2.39 0.79
CA LEU A 284 -18.51 3.76 0.41
C LEU A 284 -19.42 4.36 -0.69
N ARG A 285 -19.93 3.53 -1.61
CA ARG A 285 -20.87 3.99 -2.67
C ARG A 285 -22.17 4.53 -2.12
N ARG A 286 -22.61 4.08 -0.93
CA ARG A 286 -23.84 4.54 -0.28
C ARG A 286 -23.75 5.98 0.20
N ARG A 287 -22.53 6.46 0.50
CA ARG A 287 -22.29 7.82 1.04
C ARG A 287 -23.08 8.12 2.31
N ASP A 288 -23.34 7.12 3.12
CA ASP A 288 -24.11 7.21 4.36
C ASP A 288 -23.25 7.58 5.58
N HIS A 289 -21.91 7.49 5.46
CA HIS A 289 -20.99 7.91 6.52
C HIS A 289 -20.49 9.35 6.30
N VAL A 290 -20.79 10.23 7.24
CA VAL A 290 -20.56 11.68 7.14
C VAL A 290 -19.10 12.02 6.83
N GLY A 291 -18.13 11.50 7.62
CA GLY A 291 -16.70 11.79 7.44
C GLY A 291 -16.13 11.30 6.11
N HIS A 292 -16.47 10.07 5.68
CA HIS A 292 -16.05 9.56 4.38
C HIS A 292 -16.65 10.35 3.22
N THR A 293 -17.93 10.75 3.34
CA THR A 293 -18.60 11.56 2.32
C THR A 293 -17.94 12.92 2.17
N ALA A 294 -17.66 13.62 3.28
CA ALA A 294 -16.94 14.88 3.26
C ALA A 294 -15.54 14.75 2.63
N LEU A 295 -14.81 13.66 2.93
CA LEU A 295 -13.50 13.40 2.35
C LEU A 295 -13.56 13.13 0.83
N MET A 296 -14.57 12.39 0.36
CA MET A 296 -14.80 12.15 -1.06
C MET A 296 -15.19 13.44 -1.80
N ASP A 297 -15.97 14.32 -1.16
CA ASP A 297 -16.39 15.59 -1.76
C ASP A 297 -15.20 16.54 -1.97
N VAL A 298 -14.35 16.76 -0.97
CA VAL A 298 -13.14 17.60 -1.14
C VAL A 298 -12.14 16.97 -2.11
N ALA A 299 -12.12 15.64 -2.23
CA ALA A 299 -11.35 14.93 -3.23
C ALA A 299 -11.97 14.99 -4.64
N ARG A 300 -13.17 15.58 -4.80
CA ARG A 300 -13.93 15.68 -6.06
C ARG A 300 -14.19 14.31 -6.70
N LEU A 301 -14.48 13.32 -5.88
CA LEU A 301 -14.78 11.97 -6.35
C LEU A 301 -16.26 11.91 -6.79
N ASN A 302 -16.50 12.07 -8.10
CA ASN A 302 -17.84 12.15 -8.69
C ASN A 302 -18.40 10.80 -9.17
N GLY A 303 -17.58 9.73 -9.13
CA GLY A 303 -17.95 8.39 -9.56
C GLY A 303 -17.94 7.36 -8.42
N PRO A 304 -18.22 6.09 -8.72
CA PRO A 304 -18.08 5.03 -7.73
C PRO A 304 -16.62 4.93 -7.26
N PRO A 305 -16.39 4.82 -5.94
CA PRO A 305 -15.04 4.65 -5.41
C PRO A 305 -14.44 3.31 -5.88
N GLU A 306 -13.16 3.34 -6.17
CA GLU A 306 -12.30 2.21 -6.51
C GLU A 306 -11.10 2.19 -5.57
N ALA A 307 -10.38 1.06 -5.47
CA ALA A 307 -9.26 0.93 -4.53
C ALA A 307 -8.19 2.01 -4.72
N TRP A 308 -7.86 2.38 -5.96
CA TRP A 308 -6.87 3.43 -6.22
C TRP A 308 -7.30 4.82 -5.69
N HIS A 309 -8.60 5.12 -5.62
CA HIS A 309 -9.09 6.36 -4.99
C HIS A 309 -8.75 6.38 -3.49
N LEU A 310 -8.87 5.23 -2.82
CA LEU A 310 -8.54 5.11 -1.40
C LEU A 310 -7.04 5.39 -1.16
N GLY A 311 -6.17 4.74 -1.93
CA GLY A 311 -4.71 4.87 -1.77
C GLY A 311 -4.13 6.19 -2.28
N PHE A 312 -4.68 6.80 -3.34
CA PHE A 312 -4.08 7.96 -3.99
C PHE A 312 -4.84 9.28 -3.83
N MET A 313 -6.11 9.22 -3.42
CA MET A 313 -6.92 10.43 -3.22
C MET A 313 -7.32 10.63 -1.76
N LEU A 314 -7.91 9.62 -1.11
CA LEU A 314 -8.44 9.77 0.25
C LEU A 314 -7.34 9.61 1.30
N GLY A 315 -6.57 8.52 1.27
CA GLY A 315 -5.51 8.23 2.21
C GLY A 315 -4.47 9.35 2.35
N PRO A 316 -3.94 9.93 1.26
CA PRO A 316 -2.98 11.02 1.34
C PRO A 316 -3.47 12.27 2.06
N ARG A 317 -4.79 12.55 2.08
CA ARG A 317 -5.39 13.66 2.81
C ARG A 317 -5.34 13.43 4.31
N ILE A 318 -5.74 12.25 4.77
CA ILE A 318 -5.62 11.86 6.20
C ILE A 318 -4.15 11.89 6.62
N ASN A 319 -3.26 11.26 5.85
CA ASN A 319 -1.82 11.23 6.12
C ASN A 319 -1.18 12.63 6.18
N ALA A 320 -1.74 13.63 5.49
CA ALA A 320 -1.20 14.99 5.51
C ALA A 320 -1.34 15.63 6.90
N GLY A 321 -2.39 15.30 7.66
CA GLY A 321 -2.54 15.71 9.06
C GLY A 321 -1.34 15.31 9.91
N GLY A 322 -0.95 14.03 9.88
CA GLY A 322 0.19 13.52 10.63
C GLY A 322 1.56 13.92 10.07
N ARG A 323 1.65 14.50 8.85
CA ARG A 323 2.92 14.91 8.26
C ARG A 323 3.29 16.37 8.50
N ILE A 324 2.31 17.29 8.36
CA ILE A 324 2.54 18.74 8.41
C ILE A 324 1.48 19.49 9.22
N GLY A 325 0.57 18.81 9.88
CA GLY A 325 -0.53 19.36 10.66
C GLY A 325 -0.75 18.61 11.97
N ARG A 326 -2.00 18.41 12.32
CA ARG A 326 -2.42 17.67 13.52
C ARG A 326 -2.74 16.21 13.15
N ALA A 327 -2.11 15.27 13.82
CA ALA A 327 -2.26 13.84 13.58
C ALA A 327 -3.69 13.32 13.90
N ASP A 328 -4.40 13.95 14.86
CA ASP A 328 -5.76 13.55 15.27
C ASP A 328 -6.86 13.90 14.28
N LEU A 329 -6.60 14.74 13.26
CA LEU A 329 -7.62 15.18 12.30
C LEU A 329 -8.27 14.01 11.55
N GLY A 330 -7.49 12.98 11.22
CA GLY A 330 -8.00 11.79 10.53
C GLY A 330 -9.06 11.06 11.35
N VAL A 331 -8.73 10.70 12.58
CA VAL A 331 -9.66 9.97 13.47
C VAL A 331 -10.87 10.82 13.84
N ARG A 332 -10.68 12.14 14.05
CA ARG A 332 -11.79 13.07 14.31
C ARG A 332 -12.77 13.12 13.14
N LEU A 333 -12.28 13.24 11.90
CA LEU A 333 -13.14 13.21 10.71
C LEU A 333 -13.94 11.91 10.62
N LEU A 334 -13.28 10.78 10.88
CA LEU A 334 -13.91 9.46 10.78
C LEU A 334 -14.94 9.17 11.88
N LEU A 335 -14.91 9.91 12.99
CA LEU A 335 -15.86 9.80 14.09
C LEU A 335 -16.91 10.91 14.09
N GLU A 336 -16.80 11.89 13.17
CA GLU A 336 -17.66 13.05 13.16
C GLU A 336 -19.05 12.73 12.59
N GLY A 337 -20.08 13.12 13.33
CA GLY A 337 -21.49 12.96 12.94
C GLY A 337 -22.13 14.25 12.39
N ASP A 338 -21.56 15.43 12.70
CA ASP A 338 -22.05 16.69 12.16
C ASP A 338 -21.48 16.96 10.77
N VAL A 339 -22.37 17.19 9.80
CA VAL A 339 -22.01 17.38 8.39
C VAL A 339 -21.13 18.62 8.19
N SER A 340 -21.42 19.71 8.91
CA SER A 340 -20.69 20.98 8.77
C SER A 340 -19.29 20.88 9.35
N GLU A 341 -19.14 20.25 10.51
CA GLU A 341 -17.84 20.03 11.14
C GLU A 341 -17.00 19.04 10.34
N ALA A 342 -17.58 17.96 9.84
CA ALA A 342 -16.90 17.02 8.94
C ALA A 342 -16.40 17.69 7.66
N ALA A 343 -17.23 18.54 7.05
CA ALA A 343 -16.82 19.32 5.87
C ALA A 343 -15.65 20.27 6.20
N ARG A 344 -15.65 20.91 7.39
CA ARG A 344 -14.57 21.78 7.84
C ARG A 344 -13.26 20.99 8.05
N ILE A 345 -13.32 19.84 8.71
CA ILE A 345 -12.12 18.98 8.93
C ILE A 345 -11.60 18.45 7.59
N ALA A 346 -12.48 17.98 6.70
CA ALA A 346 -12.08 17.48 5.38
C ALA A 346 -11.42 18.57 4.52
N ALA A 347 -11.94 19.82 4.56
CA ALA A 347 -11.32 20.95 3.87
C ALA A 347 -9.92 21.27 4.43
N GLU A 348 -9.73 21.19 5.74
CA GLU A 348 -8.42 21.38 6.36
C GLU A 348 -7.43 20.27 5.94
N LEU A 349 -7.85 19.00 5.91
CA LEU A 349 -7.03 17.89 5.43
C LEU A 349 -6.67 18.06 3.93
N ASP A 350 -7.60 18.54 3.11
CA ASP A 350 -7.30 18.83 1.69
C ASP A 350 -6.29 19.96 1.54
N ARG A 351 -6.43 21.05 2.33
CA ARG A 351 -5.47 22.16 2.39
C ARG A 351 -4.07 21.67 2.76
N LEU A 352 -3.96 20.89 3.86
CA LEU A 352 -2.70 20.28 4.30
C LEU A 352 -2.11 19.35 3.23
N ASN A 353 -2.93 18.55 2.56
CA ASN A 353 -2.45 17.68 1.49
C ASN A 353 -1.90 18.47 0.30
N ASN A 354 -2.50 19.60 -0.05
CA ASN A 354 -1.98 20.47 -1.11
C ASN A 354 -0.66 21.14 -0.69
N GLU A 355 -0.56 21.64 0.54
CA GLU A 355 0.69 22.19 1.10
C GLU A 355 1.79 21.13 1.13
N ARG A 356 1.50 19.93 1.66
CA ARG A 356 2.43 18.82 1.66
C ARG A 356 2.97 18.51 0.26
N ARG A 357 2.10 18.55 -0.79
CA ARG A 357 2.51 18.33 -2.18
C ARG A 357 3.51 19.36 -2.66
N VAL A 358 3.31 20.63 -2.32
CA VAL A 358 4.25 21.70 -2.68
C VAL A 358 5.61 21.48 -1.99
N ILE A 359 5.60 21.20 -0.69
CA ILE A 359 6.81 20.91 0.08
C ILE A 359 7.54 19.68 -0.48
N GLU A 360 6.80 18.61 -0.81
CA GLU A 360 7.34 17.39 -1.42
C GLU A 360 8.01 17.69 -2.76
N GLN A 361 7.35 18.43 -3.67
CA GLN A 361 7.89 18.76 -4.99
C GLN A 361 9.17 19.59 -4.93
N MET A 362 9.23 20.56 -4.02
CA MET A 362 10.44 21.37 -3.82
C MET A 362 11.62 20.52 -3.32
N ALA A 363 11.37 19.66 -2.32
CA ALA A 363 12.38 18.77 -1.77
C ALA A 363 12.80 17.69 -2.80
N GLU A 364 11.86 17.15 -3.59
CA GLU A 364 12.13 16.18 -4.66
C GLU A 364 13.06 16.78 -5.72
N ALA A 365 12.77 17.99 -6.22
CA ALA A 365 13.59 18.63 -7.24
C ALA A 365 15.04 18.88 -6.75
N GLN A 366 15.20 19.32 -5.51
CA GLN A 366 16.51 19.52 -4.90
C GLN A 366 17.25 18.19 -4.70
N ALA A 367 16.55 17.16 -4.19
CA ALA A 367 17.12 15.84 -3.96
C ALA A 367 17.53 15.15 -5.27
N GLU A 368 16.75 15.32 -6.34
CA GLU A 368 17.12 14.82 -7.67
C GLU A 368 18.40 15.47 -8.21
N ALA A 369 18.52 16.79 -8.07
CA ALA A 369 19.71 17.49 -8.51
C ALA A 369 20.97 17.03 -7.74
N GLU A 370 20.86 16.83 -6.42
CA GLU A 370 21.95 16.28 -5.59
C GLU A 370 22.28 14.83 -5.99
N ALA A 371 21.25 13.99 -6.22
CA ALA A 371 21.43 12.61 -6.64
C ALA A 371 22.16 12.53 -7.99
N LEU A 372 21.75 13.30 -8.98
CA LEU A 372 22.41 13.36 -10.29
C LEU A 372 23.86 13.84 -10.19
N ALA A 373 24.14 14.84 -9.37
CA ALA A 373 25.50 15.32 -9.13
C ALA A 373 26.37 14.24 -8.46
N SER A 374 25.80 13.46 -7.54
CA SER A 374 26.53 12.40 -6.83
C SER A 374 26.77 11.14 -7.69
N LEU A 375 25.85 10.82 -8.60
CA LEU A 375 25.98 9.67 -9.50
C LEU A 375 27.03 9.88 -10.58
N GLY A 376 27.25 11.12 -11.02
CA GLY A 376 28.16 11.45 -12.09
C GLY A 376 27.82 10.76 -13.42
N LEU A 377 28.79 10.72 -14.35
CA LEU A 377 28.60 10.11 -15.69
C LEU A 377 28.59 8.56 -15.68
N GLU A 378 29.13 7.93 -14.64
CA GLU A 378 29.35 6.48 -14.62
C GLU A 378 28.21 5.69 -13.97
N ASP A 379 27.26 6.35 -13.29
CA ASP A 379 26.07 5.74 -12.64
C ASP A 379 26.38 4.47 -11.81
N LYS A 380 27.51 4.45 -11.10
CA LYS A 380 27.99 3.26 -10.38
C LYS A 380 27.49 3.12 -8.95
N ALA A 381 26.93 4.18 -8.36
CA ALA A 381 26.49 4.12 -6.98
C ALA A 381 25.33 3.12 -6.78
N SER A 382 25.41 2.35 -5.71
CA SER A 382 24.39 1.35 -5.35
C SER A 382 23.27 1.96 -4.51
N VAL A 383 23.51 3.08 -3.83
CA VAL A 383 22.53 3.78 -3.00
C VAL A 383 22.58 5.28 -3.24
N ILE A 384 21.44 5.93 -3.11
CA ILE A 384 21.32 7.38 -3.12
C ILE A 384 21.10 7.85 -1.68
N VAL A 385 21.90 8.82 -1.23
CA VAL A 385 21.70 9.50 0.06
C VAL A 385 21.76 11.00 -0.18
N THR A 386 20.62 11.67 0.00
CA THR A 386 20.47 13.12 -0.16
C THR A 386 20.11 13.78 1.18
N ALA A 387 20.53 15.02 1.41
CA ALA A 387 20.27 15.70 2.67
C ALA A 387 20.20 17.23 2.51
N SER A 388 19.28 17.88 3.22
CA SER A 388 19.17 19.34 3.22
C SER A 388 18.63 19.87 4.54
N GLU A 389 19.09 21.07 4.93
CA GLU A 389 18.60 21.82 6.09
C GLU A 389 17.19 22.41 5.86
N GLY A 390 16.77 22.55 4.59
CA GLY A 390 15.46 23.12 4.24
C GLY A 390 14.32 22.12 4.15
N TRP A 391 14.58 20.84 4.37
CA TRP A 391 13.55 19.81 4.18
C TRP A 391 12.73 19.59 5.44
N HIS A 392 11.41 19.42 5.23
CA HIS A 392 10.52 19.05 6.32
C HIS A 392 10.59 17.54 6.62
N PRO A 393 10.83 17.11 7.87
CA PRO A 393 11.00 15.68 8.20
C PRO A 393 9.77 14.83 7.86
N GLY A 394 8.57 15.41 7.83
CA GLY A 394 7.32 14.72 7.44
C GLY A 394 7.24 14.28 5.97
N VAL A 395 8.11 14.81 5.07
CA VAL A 395 8.08 14.47 3.63
C VAL A 395 9.29 13.66 3.15
N VAL A 396 10.36 13.53 3.93
CA VAL A 396 11.59 12.84 3.48
C VAL A 396 11.35 11.40 3.02
N GLY A 397 10.38 10.69 3.64
CA GLY A 397 10.02 9.34 3.21
C GLY A 397 9.34 9.29 1.83
N LEU A 398 8.65 10.37 1.44
CA LEU A 398 8.06 10.50 0.09
C LEU A 398 9.16 10.82 -0.93
N VAL A 399 10.07 11.73 -0.59
CA VAL A 399 11.23 12.07 -1.41
C VAL A 399 12.09 10.82 -1.67
N ALA A 400 12.42 10.05 -0.63
CA ALA A 400 13.15 8.80 -0.77
C ALA A 400 12.44 7.80 -1.71
N SER A 401 11.09 7.71 -1.64
CA SER A 401 10.31 6.88 -2.57
C SER A 401 10.46 7.33 -4.02
N ARG A 402 10.42 8.65 -4.28
CA ARG A 402 10.59 9.21 -5.64
C ARG A 402 11.98 8.94 -6.19
N LEU A 403 13.01 9.18 -5.39
CA LEU A 403 14.39 8.87 -5.77
C LEU A 403 14.54 7.37 -6.09
N LYS A 404 14.03 6.49 -5.23
CA LYS A 404 14.05 5.03 -5.46
C LYS A 404 13.35 4.66 -6.78
N GLU A 405 12.17 5.22 -7.06
CA GLU A 405 11.42 4.96 -8.30
C GLU A 405 12.19 5.46 -9.53
N LYS A 406 12.72 6.68 -9.47
CA LYS A 406 13.43 7.31 -10.59
C LYS A 406 14.75 6.61 -10.93
N PHE A 407 15.54 6.27 -9.91
CA PHE A 407 16.90 5.75 -10.09
C PHE A 407 17.00 4.21 -9.93
N SER A 408 15.89 3.51 -9.63
CA SER A 408 15.81 2.05 -9.49
C SER A 408 16.87 1.47 -8.55
N ARG A 409 17.05 2.12 -7.36
CA ARG A 409 17.98 1.71 -6.30
C ARG A 409 17.52 2.20 -4.94
N PRO A 410 18.00 1.63 -3.82
CA PRO A 410 17.71 2.15 -2.50
C PRO A 410 18.05 3.63 -2.39
N ALA A 411 17.20 4.41 -1.73
CA ALA A 411 17.40 5.84 -1.58
C ALA A 411 17.04 6.31 -0.17
N PHE A 412 17.84 7.20 0.37
CA PHE A 412 17.60 7.92 1.62
C PHE A 412 17.46 9.42 1.35
N ALA A 413 16.52 10.04 2.06
CA ALA A 413 16.43 11.49 2.14
C ALA A 413 16.46 11.90 3.63
N VAL A 414 17.28 12.89 3.96
CA VAL A 414 17.55 13.30 5.34
C VAL A 414 17.28 14.80 5.49
N ALA A 415 16.39 15.16 6.41
CA ALA A 415 16.16 16.52 6.86
C ALA A 415 17.18 16.84 7.96
N LEU A 416 18.00 17.85 7.76
CA LEU A 416 19.01 18.31 8.71
C LEU A 416 18.45 19.47 9.54
N GLU A 417 18.51 19.35 10.85
CA GLU A 417 18.17 20.42 11.77
C GLU A 417 19.35 21.39 11.99
N PRO A 418 19.10 22.65 12.35
CA PRO A 418 20.16 23.60 12.69
C PRO A 418 21.10 23.12 13.80
N GLY A 419 20.62 22.24 14.68
CA GLY A 419 21.40 21.61 15.75
C GLY A 419 22.34 20.50 15.29
N GLY A 420 22.44 20.23 13.98
CA GLY A 420 23.34 19.23 13.43
C GLY A 420 22.84 17.79 13.54
N ILE A 421 21.57 17.58 13.91
CA ILE A 421 20.91 16.28 13.87
C ILE A 421 20.15 16.13 12.55
N GLY A 422 20.26 14.97 11.91
CA GLY A 422 19.53 14.63 10.70
C GLY A 422 18.51 13.52 10.97
N THR A 423 17.26 13.76 10.60
CA THR A 423 16.18 12.77 10.61
C THR A 423 15.87 12.38 9.18
N GLY A 424 15.99 11.09 8.85
CA GLY A 424 15.85 10.61 7.48
C GLY A 424 14.97 9.38 7.35
N SER A 425 14.61 9.11 6.11
CA SER A 425 13.88 7.91 5.73
C SER A 425 14.52 7.29 4.50
N GLY A 426 14.64 5.95 4.53
CA GLY A 426 15.10 5.13 3.42
C GLY A 426 13.96 4.35 2.76
N ARG A 427 14.10 4.10 1.45
CA ARG A 427 13.22 3.22 0.69
C ARG A 427 14.06 2.29 -0.17
N SER A 428 13.68 1.01 -0.20
CA SER A 428 14.43 -0.04 -0.89
C SER A 428 13.76 -0.52 -2.17
N ILE A 429 14.51 -1.30 -2.93
CA ILE A 429 14.03 -2.09 -4.08
C ILE A 429 13.88 -3.56 -3.65
N GLY A 430 13.13 -4.36 -4.41
CA GLY A 430 12.99 -5.79 -4.14
C GLY A 430 14.34 -6.50 -4.09
N GLY A 431 14.50 -7.42 -3.14
CA GLY A 431 15.75 -8.19 -2.96
C GLY A 431 16.84 -7.50 -2.13
N VAL A 432 16.63 -6.27 -1.64
CA VAL A 432 17.59 -5.52 -0.83
C VAL A 432 16.99 -5.18 0.55
N ASP A 433 17.53 -5.78 1.62
CA ASP A 433 17.06 -5.55 3.00
C ASP A 433 17.70 -4.30 3.62
N LEU A 434 16.96 -3.20 3.55
CA LEU A 434 17.38 -1.91 4.10
C LEU A 434 17.38 -1.90 5.64
N GLY A 435 16.40 -2.54 6.25
CA GLY A 435 16.28 -2.59 7.71
C GLY A 435 17.46 -3.28 8.38
N LYS A 436 17.95 -4.37 7.80
CA LYS A 436 19.15 -5.07 8.28
C LYS A 436 20.38 -4.15 8.22
N ALA A 437 20.60 -3.49 7.09
CA ALA A 437 21.74 -2.57 6.92
C ALA A 437 21.68 -1.39 7.90
N VAL A 438 20.49 -0.83 8.12
CA VAL A 438 20.28 0.29 9.07
C VAL A 438 20.53 -0.15 10.52
N ARG A 439 20.02 -1.31 10.94
CA ARG A 439 20.28 -1.82 12.31
C ARG A 439 21.77 -2.06 12.54
N GLN A 440 22.48 -2.59 11.55
CA GLN A 440 23.93 -2.78 11.64
C GLN A 440 24.67 -1.43 11.74
N ALA A 441 24.26 -0.41 10.97
CA ALA A 441 24.83 0.93 11.04
C ALA A 441 24.63 1.62 12.40
N VAL A 442 23.53 1.32 13.10
CA VAL A 442 23.33 1.77 14.49
C VAL A 442 24.28 1.05 15.44
N HIS A 443 24.40 -0.27 15.31
CA HIS A 443 25.34 -1.08 16.12
C HIS A 443 26.77 -0.59 15.96
N ASP A 444 27.19 -0.24 14.75
CA ASP A 444 28.55 0.20 14.42
C ASP A 444 28.79 1.69 14.72
N GLY A 445 27.79 2.41 15.30
CA GLY A 445 27.92 3.80 15.73
C GLY A 445 27.95 4.85 14.59
N VAL A 446 27.54 4.45 13.37
CA VAL A 446 27.36 5.36 12.23
C VAL A 446 26.07 6.16 12.36
N LEU A 447 25.02 5.53 12.88
CA LEU A 447 23.73 6.15 13.19
C LEU A 447 23.51 6.27 14.70
N LEU A 448 22.81 7.33 15.12
CA LEU A 448 22.37 7.50 16.52
C LEU A 448 21.18 6.58 16.84
N LYS A 449 20.23 6.50 15.92
CA LYS A 449 19.04 5.65 15.98
C LYS A 449 18.67 5.22 14.55
N GLY A 450 18.06 4.07 14.42
CA GLY A 450 17.54 3.61 13.15
C GLY A 450 16.91 2.25 13.27
N GLY A 451 15.99 1.97 12.32
CA GLY A 451 15.30 0.69 12.26
C GLY A 451 14.33 0.68 11.10
N GLY A 452 13.66 -0.43 10.93
CA GLY A 452 12.69 -0.62 9.85
C GLY A 452 12.71 -2.03 9.30
N HIS A 453 12.08 -2.18 8.16
CA HIS A 453 11.91 -3.45 7.45
C HIS A 453 12.71 -3.45 6.14
N ALA A 454 12.67 -4.56 5.41
CA ALA A 454 13.42 -4.70 4.17
C ALA A 454 13.18 -3.53 3.19
N MET A 455 11.93 -3.05 3.04
CA MET A 455 11.55 -2.06 2.04
C MET A 455 11.61 -0.60 2.52
N ALA A 456 11.65 -0.35 3.84
CA ALA A 456 11.63 0.99 4.41
C ALA A 456 12.34 1.05 5.76
N ALA A 457 13.10 2.11 6.00
CA ALA A 457 13.78 2.32 7.27
C ALA A 457 13.81 3.81 7.65
N GLY A 458 13.78 4.08 8.96
CA GLY A 458 14.03 5.38 9.55
C GLY A 458 15.48 5.48 10.04
N VAL A 459 16.08 6.66 9.95
CA VAL A 459 17.45 6.91 10.41
C VAL A 459 17.57 8.25 11.14
N THR A 460 18.38 8.29 12.18
CA THR A 460 18.80 9.52 12.86
C THR A 460 20.32 9.53 12.96
N LEU A 461 20.95 10.61 12.48
CA LEU A 461 22.40 10.72 12.43
C LEU A 461 22.88 12.14 12.74
N ARG A 462 24.16 12.27 13.07
CA ARG A 462 24.82 13.59 13.14
C ARG A 462 25.20 14.04 11.73
N LYS A 463 25.09 15.34 11.46
CA LYS A 463 25.45 15.94 10.15
C LYS A 463 26.88 15.58 9.74
N GLU A 464 27.80 15.56 10.69
CA GLU A 464 29.21 15.22 10.46
C GLU A 464 29.40 13.77 9.99
N LYS A 465 28.45 12.88 10.34
CA LYS A 465 28.46 11.45 9.98
C LYS A 465 27.80 11.16 8.61
N LEU A 466 27.27 12.17 7.92
CA LEU A 466 26.54 11.95 6.67
C LEU A 466 27.41 11.31 5.58
N ALA A 467 28.67 11.75 5.44
CA ALA A 467 29.60 11.17 4.47
C ALA A 467 29.96 9.72 4.81
N GLU A 468 30.16 9.42 6.10
CA GLU A 468 30.43 8.08 6.61
C GLU A 468 29.21 7.16 6.38
N PHE A 469 28.00 7.65 6.64
CA PHE A 469 26.76 6.94 6.38
C PHE A 469 26.58 6.61 4.88
N ARG A 470 26.88 7.55 3.98
CA ARG A 470 26.85 7.29 2.52
C ARG A 470 27.79 6.15 2.14
N ALA A 471 29.05 6.21 2.58
CA ALA A 471 30.05 5.18 2.29
C ALA A 471 29.68 3.82 2.89
N TYR A 472 29.14 3.83 4.11
CA TYR A 472 28.69 2.62 4.79
C TYR A 472 27.56 1.92 4.01
N MET A 473 26.50 2.64 3.66
CA MET A 473 25.38 2.08 2.92
C MET A 473 25.77 1.63 1.51
N GLU A 474 26.66 2.37 0.84
CA GLU A 474 27.21 1.95 -0.45
C GLU A 474 27.90 0.59 -0.35
N SER A 475 28.78 0.40 0.65
CA SER A 475 29.46 -0.89 0.87
C SER A 475 28.51 -2.00 1.28
N ALA A 476 27.54 -1.71 2.17
CA ALA A 476 26.62 -2.72 2.71
C ALA A 476 25.62 -3.25 1.68
N LEU A 477 25.19 -2.41 0.71
CA LEU A 477 24.11 -2.73 -0.21
C LEU A 477 24.59 -3.08 -1.64
N ALA A 478 25.88 -2.82 -1.98
CA ALA A 478 26.40 -2.95 -3.35
C ALA A 478 26.12 -4.32 -3.98
N HIS A 479 26.35 -5.41 -3.23
CA HIS A 479 26.16 -6.76 -3.73
C HIS A 479 24.71 -7.07 -4.08
N ASP A 480 23.79 -6.80 -3.14
CA ASP A 480 22.37 -7.12 -3.29
C ASP A 480 21.71 -6.24 -4.38
N VAL A 481 22.13 -4.97 -4.46
CA VAL A 481 21.67 -4.04 -5.51
C VAL A 481 22.16 -4.50 -6.88
N ALA A 482 23.41 -4.94 -7.02
CA ALA A 482 23.94 -5.46 -8.28
C ALA A 482 23.11 -6.66 -8.76
N GLN A 483 22.75 -7.57 -7.87
CA GLN A 483 21.91 -8.72 -8.20
C GLN A 483 20.48 -8.32 -8.55
N SER A 484 19.87 -7.39 -7.79
CA SER A 484 18.46 -7.01 -7.93
C SER A 484 18.18 -6.11 -9.14
N ARG A 485 19.14 -5.28 -9.57
CA ARG A 485 18.97 -4.37 -10.74
C ARG A 485 18.93 -5.08 -12.09
N HIS A 486 19.32 -6.34 -12.17
CA HIS A 486 19.33 -7.11 -13.43
C HIS A 486 17.93 -7.56 -13.86
N VAL A 487 16.91 -7.49 -13.01
CA VAL A 487 15.57 -8.03 -13.28
C VAL A 487 14.58 -6.86 -13.47
N ASN A 488 14.67 -6.17 -14.61
CA ASN A 488 13.65 -5.18 -14.98
C ASN A 488 12.66 -5.84 -15.94
N GLU A 489 11.63 -6.49 -15.38
CA GLU A 489 10.65 -7.27 -16.13
C GLU A 489 9.26 -6.62 -16.07
N ILE A 490 8.46 -6.85 -17.10
CA ILE A 490 7.04 -6.59 -17.11
C ILE A 490 6.30 -7.89 -17.41
N PHE A 491 5.39 -8.27 -16.53
CA PHE A 491 4.57 -9.46 -16.71
C PHE A 491 3.30 -9.09 -17.46
N VAL A 492 3.06 -9.75 -18.59
CA VAL A 492 1.92 -9.53 -19.49
C VAL A 492 0.90 -10.65 -19.27
N ASP A 493 -0.36 -10.28 -19.05
CA ASP A 493 -1.45 -11.24 -18.82
C ASP A 493 -2.02 -11.79 -20.14
N GLY A 494 -1.84 -11.07 -21.26
CA GLY A 494 -2.24 -11.52 -22.59
C GLY A 494 -2.12 -10.45 -23.65
N ALA A 495 -2.43 -10.79 -24.91
CA ALA A 495 -2.38 -9.87 -26.04
C ALA A 495 -3.78 -9.63 -26.63
N LEU A 496 -4.03 -8.40 -27.10
CA LEU A 496 -5.27 -7.98 -27.75
C LEU A 496 -4.98 -7.10 -28.96
N SER A 497 -5.90 -7.12 -29.93
CA SER A 497 -5.96 -6.05 -30.94
C SER A 497 -6.72 -4.84 -30.39
N ALA A 498 -6.60 -3.67 -31.03
CA ALA A 498 -7.35 -2.48 -30.64
C ALA A 498 -8.89 -2.71 -30.63
N ARG A 499 -9.42 -3.58 -31.47
CA ARG A 499 -10.85 -3.95 -31.48
C ARG A 499 -11.27 -4.75 -30.25
N GLY A 500 -10.36 -5.52 -29.67
CA GLY A 500 -10.63 -6.27 -28.44
C GLY A 500 -10.65 -5.42 -27.18
N VAL A 501 -10.20 -4.15 -27.26
CA VAL A 501 -10.18 -3.22 -26.13
C VAL A 501 -11.54 -2.54 -26.01
N THR A 502 -12.48 -3.18 -25.33
CA THR A 502 -13.86 -2.72 -25.20
C THR A 502 -14.24 -2.45 -23.73
N PRO A 503 -15.26 -1.61 -23.47
CA PRO A 503 -15.77 -1.40 -22.13
C PRO A 503 -16.23 -2.70 -21.44
N GLU A 504 -16.83 -3.63 -22.20
CA GLU A 504 -17.30 -4.93 -21.70
C GLU A 504 -16.12 -5.81 -21.24
N LEU A 505 -14.98 -5.75 -21.96
CA LEU A 505 -13.77 -6.44 -21.53
C LEU A 505 -13.25 -5.85 -20.21
N VAL A 506 -13.17 -4.52 -20.10
CA VAL A 506 -12.72 -3.88 -18.87
C VAL A 506 -13.63 -4.23 -17.70
N ALA A 507 -14.96 -4.19 -17.89
CA ALA A 507 -15.92 -4.63 -16.88
C ALA A 507 -15.71 -6.10 -16.47
N THR A 508 -15.40 -6.95 -17.46
CA THR A 508 -15.10 -8.38 -17.22
C THR A 508 -13.82 -8.55 -16.40
N LEU A 509 -12.74 -7.85 -16.76
CA LEU A 509 -11.47 -7.91 -16.04
C LEU A 509 -11.60 -7.35 -14.62
N ASN A 510 -12.40 -6.30 -14.44
CA ASN A 510 -12.66 -5.70 -13.13
C ASN A 510 -13.34 -6.65 -12.13
N ARG A 511 -13.93 -7.75 -12.58
CA ARG A 511 -14.42 -8.83 -11.70
C ARG A 511 -13.29 -9.49 -10.90
N ALA A 512 -12.06 -9.50 -11.44
CA ALA A 512 -10.88 -9.97 -10.72
C ALA A 512 -10.34 -8.94 -9.69
N GLY A 513 -10.86 -7.71 -9.67
CA GLY A 513 -10.54 -6.68 -8.68
C GLY A 513 -11.12 -6.96 -7.28
N PRO A 514 -10.91 -6.06 -6.31
CA PRO A 514 -10.14 -4.82 -6.43
C PRO A 514 -8.65 -5.08 -6.65
N PHE A 515 -8.02 -4.21 -7.47
CA PHE A 515 -6.60 -4.31 -7.76
C PHE A 515 -5.78 -3.42 -6.82
N GLY A 516 -4.56 -3.87 -6.52
CA GLY A 516 -3.62 -3.21 -5.62
C GLY A 516 -2.43 -4.12 -5.29
N SER A 517 -1.83 -3.92 -4.12
CA SER A 517 -0.77 -4.81 -3.61
C SER A 517 -1.26 -6.27 -3.58
N GLY A 518 -0.44 -7.23 -3.98
CA GLY A 518 -0.81 -8.67 -4.01
C GLY A 518 -1.81 -9.08 -5.11
N ASN A 519 -2.55 -8.13 -5.70
CA ASN A 519 -3.47 -8.35 -6.83
C ASN A 519 -3.31 -7.23 -7.87
N PRO A 520 -2.23 -7.23 -8.68
CA PRO A 520 -1.94 -6.14 -9.61
C PRO A 520 -2.97 -6.04 -10.74
N GLU A 521 -3.14 -4.81 -11.29
CA GLU A 521 -3.96 -4.62 -12.50
C GLU A 521 -3.46 -5.51 -13.64
N PRO A 522 -4.37 -6.07 -14.47
CA PRO A 522 -3.99 -6.82 -15.66
C PRO A 522 -3.19 -5.96 -16.63
N VAL A 523 -2.08 -6.50 -17.14
CA VAL A 523 -1.26 -5.88 -18.18
C VAL A 523 -1.52 -6.57 -19.50
N ILE A 524 -1.97 -5.79 -20.48
CA ILE A 524 -2.31 -6.27 -21.80
C ILE A 524 -1.29 -5.74 -22.80
N ALA A 525 -0.81 -6.60 -23.70
CA ALA A 525 0.00 -6.20 -24.83
C ALA A 525 -0.87 -5.95 -26.06
N LEU A 526 -0.58 -4.89 -26.82
CA LEU A 526 -1.13 -4.60 -28.13
C LEU A 526 0.00 -4.78 -29.16
N PRO A 527 0.00 -5.89 -29.92
CA PRO A 527 1.06 -6.18 -30.90
C PRO A 527 0.98 -5.27 -32.12
N SER A 528 2.09 -4.66 -32.52
CA SER A 528 2.28 -3.98 -33.82
C SER A 528 1.22 -2.89 -34.10
N HIS A 529 1.05 -1.94 -33.16
CA HIS A 529 0.19 -0.78 -33.36
C HIS A 529 0.99 0.46 -33.73
N GLN A 530 0.52 1.22 -34.71
CA GLN A 530 1.15 2.49 -35.13
C GLN A 530 0.86 3.58 -34.07
N LEU A 531 1.90 4.24 -33.58
CA LEU A 531 1.78 5.43 -32.74
C LEU A 531 1.45 6.65 -33.60
N VAL A 532 0.18 7.00 -33.68
CA VAL A 532 -0.30 8.11 -34.55
C VAL A 532 -0.06 9.46 -33.92
N TYR A 533 -0.16 9.50 -32.58
CA TYR A 533 -0.20 10.74 -31.82
C TYR A 533 0.46 10.55 -30.44
N ALA A 534 1.27 11.54 -30.03
CA ALA A 534 1.87 11.60 -28.70
C ALA A 534 2.09 13.08 -28.34
N ASP A 535 1.20 13.66 -27.51
CA ASP A 535 1.26 15.06 -27.12
C ASP A 535 1.23 15.22 -25.60
N GLU A 536 1.90 16.25 -25.15
CA GLU A 536 1.97 16.60 -23.72
C GLU A 536 0.61 17.06 -23.19
N VAL A 537 0.29 16.59 -21.99
CA VAL A 537 -0.90 17.00 -21.22
C VAL A 537 -0.49 17.38 -19.82
N GLY A 538 -0.74 18.63 -19.47
CA GLY A 538 -0.24 19.19 -18.22
C GLY A 538 1.29 19.22 -18.20
N GLN A 539 1.89 19.08 -17.02
CA GLN A 539 3.35 19.19 -16.84
C GLN A 539 4.08 17.84 -16.84
N ALA A 540 3.34 16.71 -16.81
CA ALA A 540 3.97 15.42 -16.52
C ALA A 540 3.48 14.24 -17.38
N HIS A 541 2.47 14.41 -18.24
CA HIS A 541 1.81 13.29 -18.89
C HIS A 541 1.84 13.41 -20.42
N LEU A 542 1.84 12.25 -21.11
CA LEU A 542 1.63 12.19 -22.56
C LEU A 542 0.28 11.53 -22.87
N ARG A 543 -0.51 12.19 -23.72
CA ARG A 543 -1.68 11.59 -24.33
C ARG A 543 -1.26 10.95 -25.65
N VAL A 544 -1.61 9.69 -25.84
CA VAL A 544 -1.20 8.89 -27.00
C VAL A 544 -2.39 8.29 -27.73
N ARG A 545 -2.20 8.01 -29.01
CA ARG A 545 -3.17 7.32 -29.84
C ARG A 545 -2.47 6.26 -30.69
N PHE A 546 -2.97 5.04 -30.60
CA PHE A 546 -2.48 3.92 -31.36
C PHE A 546 -3.52 3.45 -32.38
N LYS A 547 -3.06 3.00 -33.54
CA LYS A 547 -3.88 2.47 -34.62
C LYS A 547 -3.39 1.07 -34.98
N SER A 548 -4.27 0.09 -34.98
CA SER A 548 -3.97 -1.27 -35.44
C SER A 548 -3.96 -1.37 -36.96
N GLY A 549 -3.41 -2.46 -37.51
CA GLY A 549 -3.34 -2.70 -38.94
C GLY A 549 -4.71 -2.76 -39.64
N ASP A 550 -5.78 -3.10 -38.93
CA ASP A 550 -7.17 -3.11 -39.41
C ASP A 550 -7.88 -1.75 -39.32
N GLY A 551 -7.15 -0.71 -38.91
CA GLY A 551 -7.64 0.66 -38.80
C GLY A 551 -8.32 1.04 -37.50
N ALA A 552 -8.52 0.11 -36.57
CA ALA A 552 -9.09 0.42 -35.26
C ALA A 552 -8.14 1.32 -34.43
N ILE A 553 -8.73 2.22 -33.63
CA ILE A 553 -7.99 3.23 -32.88
C ILE A 553 -8.27 3.03 -31.38
N VAL A 554 -7.21 3.14 -30.59
CA VAL A 554 -7.30 3.18 -29.12
C VAL A 554 -6.52 4.37 -28.57
N ASN A 555 -7.11 5.07 -27.60
CA ASN A 555 -6.48 6.20 -26.93
C ASN A 555 -5.83 5.77 -25.61
N GLY A 556 -4.79 6.46 -25.20
CA GLY A 556 -4.09 6.16 -23.97
C GLY A 556 -3.42 7.36 -23.34
N MET A 557 -2.98 7.16 -22.12
CA MET A 557 -2.17 8.09 -21.33
C MET A 557 -0.91 7.38 -20.85
N ALA A 558 0.24 8.02 -21.01
CA ALA A 558 1.46 7.67 -20.30
C ALA A 558 1.61 8.67 -19.15
N PHE A 559 1.26 8.21 -17.95
CA PHE A 559 1.26 9.06 -16.76
C PHE A 559 2.67 9.31 -16.25
N ARG A 560 2.98 10.57 -15.88
CA ARG A 560 4.29 11.00 -15.34
C ARG A 560 5.47 10.56 -16.21
N SER A 561 5.28 10.59 -17.54
CA SER A 561 6.27 10.10 -18.50
C SER A 561 7.19 11.19 -19.05
N ILE A 562 6.83 12.47 -18.93
CA ILE A 562 7.69 13.57 -19.39
C ILE A 562 8.99 13.57 -18.57
N GLY A 563 10.15 13.62 -19.25
CA GLY A 563 11.46 13.49 -18.64
C GLY A 563 11.82 12.09 -18.13
N GLN A 564 11.06 11.06 -18.56
CA GLN A 564 11.31 9.66 -18.26
C GLN A 564 11.52 8.87 -19.56
N LYS A 565 12.21 7.73 -19.47
CA LYS A 565 12.50 6.86 -20.63
C LYS A 565 11.28 6.53 -21.48
N LEU A 566 10.10 6.34 -20.86
CA LEU A 566 8.86 6.05 -21.58
C LEU A 566 8.39 7.25 -22.41
N GLY A 567 8.45 8.45 -21.85
CA GLY A 567 8.07 9.66 -22.56
C GLY A 567 8.99 9.95 -23.73
N ASP A 568 10.30 9.85 -23.51
CA ASP A 568 11.32 10.04 -24.54
C ASP A 568 11.14 9.04 -25.68
N ALA A 569 10.89 7.76 -25.34
CA ALA A 569 10.62 6.71 -26.32
C ALA A 569 9.35 7.02 -27.16
N LEU A 570 8.24 7.40 -26.50
CA LEU A 570 6.99 7.74 -27.20
C LEU A 570 7.15 8.97 -28.11
N ALA A 571 7.86 9.99 -27.66
CA ALA A 571 8.11 11.18 -28.46
C ALA A 571 8.97 10.88 -29.70
N ALA A 572 10.02 10.06 -29.54
CA ALA A 572 10.93 9.68 -30.61
C ALA A 572 10.30 8.72 -31.65
N GLN A 573 9.30 7.92 -31.25
CA GLN A 573 8.71 6.87 -32.09
C GLN A 573 7.38 7.27 -32.75
N ARG A 574 7.06 8.55 -32.85
CA ARG A 574 5.86 9.04 -33.53
C ARG A 574 5.81 8.55 -34.99
N GLY A 575 4.68 8.00 -35.43
CA GLY A 575 4.50 7.42 -36.76
C GLY A 575 4.99 5.98 -36.89
N GLN A 576 5.77 5.47 -35.94
CA GLN A 576 6.32 4.11 -35.99
C GLN A 576 5.33 3.08 -35.42
N THR A 577 5.55 1.82 -35.82
CA THR A 577 4.80 0.67 -35.29
C THR A 577 5.51 0.14 -34.06
N LEU A 578 4.74 -0.06 -32.99
CA LEU A 578 5.22 -0.48 -31.68
C LEU A 578 4.39 -1.64 -31.12
N HIS A 579 5.00 -2.48 -30.28
CA HIS A 579 4.29 -3.26 -29.28
C HIS A 579 4.05 -2.34 -28.08
N VAL A 580 2.84 -2.38 -27.51
CA VAL A 580 2.45 -1.53 -26.37
C VAL A 580 2.01 -2.41 -25.22
N ALA A 581 2.61 -2.26 -24.03
CA ALA A 581 2.12 -2.86 -22.80
C ALA A 581 1.34 -1.79 -22.00
N ALA A 582 0.12 -2.11 -21.61
CA ALA A 582 -0.76 -1.18 -20.93
C ALA A 582 -1.72 -1.89 -19.96
N SER A 583 -2.16 -1.21 -18.91
CA SER A 583 -3.41 -1.56 -18.21
C SER A 583 -4.60 -0.81 -18.82
N LEU A 584 -5.80 -1.33 -18.60
CA LEU A 584 -7.03 -0.80 -19.19
C LEU A 584 -7.87 -0.10 -18.12
N ALA A 585 -8.32 1.12 -18.39
CA ALA A 585 -9.23 1.86 -17.50
C ALA A 585 -10.46 2.33 -18.26
N LEU A 586 -11.58 2.47 -17.55
CA LEU A 586 -12.78 3.15 -18.06
C LEU A 586 -12.64 4.65 -17.79
N ASP A 587 -12.66 5.45 -18.84
CA ASP A 587 -12.79 6.90 -18.78
C ASP A 587 -14.26 7.27 -18.97
N ARG A 588 -14.82 7.97 -17.98
CA ARG A 588 -16.21 8.44 -17.94
C ARG A 588 -16.25 9.94 -18.17
N TRP A 589 -16.32 10.32 -19.42
CA TRP A 589 -16.40 11.73 -19.81
C TRP A 589 -17.76 12.05 -20.44
N GLN A 590 -18.48 13.01 -19.89
CA GLN A 590 -19.78 13.51 -20.40
C GLN A 590 -20.82 12.40 -20.62
N GLY A 591 -20.89 11.40 -19.74
CA GLY A 591 -21.85 10.30 -19.85
C GLY A 591 -21.49 9.20 -20.84
N THR A 592 -20.34 9.31 -21.53
CA THR A 592 -19.84 8.28 -22.43
C THR A 592 -18.72 7.50 -21.75
N GLU A 593 -18.86 6.18 -21.69
CA GLU A 593 -17.77 5.30 -21.22
C GLU A 593 -16.84 4.95 -22.39
N ARG A 594 -15.56 5.18 -22.22
CA ARG A 594 -14.52 4.83 -23.20
C ARG A 594 -13.37 4.13 -22.50
N VAL A 595 -12.73 3.20 -23.20
CA VAL A 595 -11.52 2.59 -22.67
C VAL A 595 -10.35 3.50 -22.95
N GLN A 596 -9.54 3.73 -21.93
CA GLN A 596 -8.27 4.42 -21.98
C GLN A 596 -7.15 3.45 -21.59
N LEU A 597 -6.10 3.38 -22.41
CA LEU A 597 -4.87 2.68 -22.06
C LEU A 597 -4.08 3.51 -21.03
N ARG A 598 -3.62 2.86 -19.99
CA ARG A 598 -2.52 3.37 -19.14
C ARG A 598 -1.23 2.73 -19.64
N VAL A 599 -0.48 3.44 -20.46
CA VAL A 599 0.73 2.90 -21.09
C VAL A 599 1.83 2.72 -20.05
N LEU A 600 2.36 1.51 -19.97
CA LEU A 600 3.40 1.10 -19.02
C LEU A 600 4.76 0.92 -19.67
N ASP A 601 4.76 0.54 -20.97
CA ASP A 601 5.99 0.29 -21.72
C ASP A 601 5.70 0.18 -23.23
N VAL A 602 6.74 0.36 -24.05
CA VAL A 602 6.68 0.19 -25.50
C VAL A 602 7.94 -0.48 -26.02
N ALA A 603 7.79 -1.26 -27.11
CA ALA A 603 8.91 -1.94 -27.76
C ALA A 603 8.75 -1.87 -29.29
N VAL A 604 9.86 -1.86 -30.00
CA VAL A 604 9.86 -2.01 -31.47
C VAL A 604 9.62 -3.50 -31.78
N PRO A 605 8.68 -3.85 -32.69
CA PRO A 605 8.53 -5.22 -33.12
C PRO A 605 9.83 -5.72 -33.79
N ASP A 606 10.29 -6.92 -33.39
CA ASP A 606 11.37 -7.56 -34.11
C ASP A 606 10.97 -7.72 -35.56
N GLN A 607 11.73 -7.12 -36.46
CA GLN A 607 11.65 -7.43 -37.89
C GLN A 607 12.29 -8.82 -38.05
N GLY A 608 11.46 -9.86 -37.93
CA GLY A 608 11.91 -11.20 -38.31
C GLY A 608 12.60 -11.17 -39.67
N PRO A 609 13.50 -12.13 -40.02
CA PRO A 609 14.25 -12.11 -41.24
C PRO A 609 13.28 -11.88 -42.41
N ALA A 610 13.55 -10.83 -43.20
CA ALA A 610 12.77 -10.48 -44.37
C ALA A 610 12.60 -11.74 -45.22
N VAL A 611 11.38 -12.29 -45.25
CA VAL A 611 11.04 -13.32 -46.23
C VAL A 611 11.11 -12.63 -47.57
N ILE A 612 12.26 -12.72 -48.21
CA ILE A 612 12.41 -12.37 -49.62
C ILE A 612 11.45 -13.28 -50.38
N ARG A 613 10.35 -12.73 -50.84
CA ARG A 613 9.46 -13.33 -51.82
C ARG A 613 9.94 -12.96 -53.23
#